data_29ae7302e98883423e33d31b6308615e
#
_entry.id   29ae7302e98883423e33d31b6308615e
#
_cell.length_a   1.000
_cell.length_b   1.000
_cell.length_c   1.000
_cell.angle_alpha   90.00
_cell.angle_beta   90.00
_cell.angle_gamma   90.00
#
_symmetry.space_group_name_H-M   'P 1'
#
loop_
_entity.id
_entity.type
_entity.pdbx_description
1 polymer ?
#
loop_
_entity_poly.entity_id
_entity_poly.type
_entity_poly.pdbx_seq_one_letter_code
_entity_poly.pdbx_strand_id
1 'polypeptide(L)'
;MPVGLIEIKSELKKRQHAITQNESRLSKKDKELLKRISMKTKQMNVNNVTRTKAYLDFYLNYPEIHWAFLGHMVSRNGGWNMTDLRGDLLSRLMNEKTVQDFFSFLERGNWLIFQDAYPQFLLYAESKRKNQNLFYLLPFLNVSIFMEVIWNHFWKTKDRNILTIGLIINEQNYLEQRILQNSIYKEKVIYTLEFFLQDLLSLNHILFPLEESGKLTLIGLTLHHFDSLHERIILGKRLYRLLFKSSGQLKKVLQWAINHAHTGSRKDYWQDIFNDVNEGVPGISLKRRLIACRLRKGANRLYSPRLEYAWKNVQHSEAENSDWFSHLNVINYLHENQGHAKGEIVNEYCETLEKLEIATITKKAIFL
;
A
#
# COMPACT_ATOMS: atom_id res chain seq x y z
N MET A 1 2.66 -27.63 14.12
CA MET A 1 2.68 -26.16 14.23
C MET A 1 4.00 -25.77 14.87
N PRO A 2 4.80 -24.85 14.32
CA PRO A 2 6.03 -24.37 14.94
C PRO A 2 5.75 -23.83 16.36
N VAL A 3 6.69 -24.02 17.28
CA VAL A 3 6.53 -23.62 18.70
C VAL A 3 6.09 -22.16 18.87
N GLY A 4 6.70 -21.24 18.12
CA GLY A 4 6.35 -19.82 18.18
C GLY A 4 4.90 -19.49 17.82
N LEU A 5 4.29 -20.27 16.92
CA LEU A 5 2.88 -20.07 16.53
C LEU A 5 1.91 -20.64 17.57
N ILE A 6 2.32 -21.66 18.32
CA ILE A 6 1.55 -22.19 19.45
C ILE A 6 1.50 -21.13 20.55
N GLU A 7 2.62 -20.47 20.85
CA GLU A 7 2.71 -19.38 21.81
C GLU A 7 1.83 -18.18 21.41
N ILE A 8 1.93 -17.73 20.14
CA ILE A 8 1.10 -16.65 19.60
C ILE A 8 -0.39 -16.99 19.76
N LYS A 9 -0.79 -18.21 19.35
CA LYS A 9 -2.18 -18.67 19.45
C LYS A 9 -2.68 -18.68 20.90
N SER A 10 -1.86 -19.16 21.82
CA SER A 10 -2.20 -19.20 23.26
C SER A 10 -2.38 -17.80 23.82
N GLU A 11 -1.48 -16.87 23.47
CA GLU A 11 -1.56 -15.49 23.95
C GLU A 11 -2.76 -14.74 23.38
N LEU A 12 -3.04 -14.90 22.07
CA LEU A 12 -4.23 -14.31 21.44
C LEU A 12 -5.52 -14.83 22.07
N LYS A 13 -5.59 -16.13 22.40
CA LYS A 13 -6.75 -16.72 23.09
C LYS A 13 -6.99 -16.10 24.46
N LYS A 14 -5.92 -15.83 25.22
CA LYS A 14 -6.02 -15.14 26.53
C LYS A 14 -6.52 -13.71 26.37
N ARG A 15 -6.03 -13.01 25.34
CA ARG A 15 -6.38 -11.60 25.08
C ARG A 15 -7.81 -11.40 24.56
N GLN A 16 -8.39 -12.37 23.83
CA GLN A 16 -9.79 -12.30 23.40
C GLN A 16 -10.79 -12.14 24.55
N HIS A 17 -10.43 -12.64 25.74
CA HIS A 17 -11.27 -12.58 26.93
C HIS A 17 -10.83 -11.49 27.93
N ALA A 18 -9.82 -10.71 27.59
CA ALA A 18 -9.32 -9.65 28.47
C ALA A 18 -10.22 -8.40 28.37
N ILE A 19 -10.70 -7.95 29.51
CA ILE A 19 -11.55 -6.78 29.69
C ILE A 19 -10.84 -5.51 29.18
N THR A 20 -11.62 -4.60 28.62
CA THR A 20 -11.29 -3.27 28.11
C THR A 20 -10.17 -2.57 28.89
N GLN A 21 -9.22 -2.01 28.16
CA GLN A 21 -8.07 -1.32 28.74
C GLN A 21 -8.49 -0.07 29.49
N ASN A 22 -7.99 0.08 30.68
CA ASN A 22 -8.29 1.21 31.54
C ASN A 22 -7.13 2.23 31.47
N GLU A 23 -7.38 3.40 30.84
CA GLU A 23 -6.42 4.50 30.72
C GLU A 23 -5.90 5.02 32.08
N SER A 24 -6.61 4.77 33.18
CA SER A 24 -6.16 5.14 34.53
C SER A 24 -4.88 4.43 34.97
N ARG A 25 -4.50 3.33 34.29
CA ARG A 25 -3.28 2.57 34.59
C ARG A 25 -2.03 3.12 33.90
N LEU A 26 -2.18 4.09 32.98
CA LEU A 26 -1.05 4.68 32.26
C LEU A 26 -0.29 5.68 33.13
N SER A 27 1.02 5.56 33.16
CA SER A 27 1.89 6.54 33.80
C SER A 27 1.87 7.88 33.01
N LYS A 28 2.28 8.97 33.68
CA LYS A 28 2.42 10.27 33.00
C LYS A 28 3.36 10.18 31.80
N LYS A 29 4.46 9.43 31.91
CA LYS A 29 5.43 9.22 30.82
C LYS A 29 4.83 8.48 29.63
N ASP A 30 3.94 7.49 29.89
CA ASP A 30 3.23 6.77 28.81
C ASP A 30 2.28 7.70 28.06
N LYS A 31 1.50 8.52 28.79
CA LYS A 31 0.59 9.50 28.18
C LYS A 31 1.32 10.53 27.31
N GLU A 32 2.47 11.01 27.79
CA GLU A 32 3.34 11.92 27.03
C GLU A 32 3.90 11.23 25.76
N LEU A 33 4.30 9.97 25.87
CA LEU A 33 4.79 9.18 24.73
C LEU A 33 3.69 8.95 23.69
N LEU A 34 2.50 8.51 24.11
CA LEU A 34 1.34 8.33 23.23
C LEU A 34 0.99 9.61 22.49
N LYS A 35 0.92 10.75 23.19
CA LYS A 35 0.67 12.06 22.58
C LYS A 35 1.72 12.41 21.53
N ARG A 36 3.00 12.19 21.82
CA ARG A 36 4.11 12.46 20.88
C ARG A 36 4.02 11.59 19.63
N ILE A 37 3.72 10.29 19.80
CA ILE A 37 3.55 9.35 18.69
C ILE A 37 2.37 9.78 17.82
N SER A 38 1.21 10.07 18.41
CA SER A 38 0.02 10.51 17.69
C SER A 38 0.27 11.81 16.91
N MET A 39 0.92 12.79 17.53
CA MET A 39 1.29 14.05 16.86
C MET A 39 2.23 13.82 15.68
N LYS A 40 3.26 12.97 15.85
CA LYS A 40 4.20 12.65 14.78
C LYS A 40 3.52 11.91 13.63
N THR A 41 2.62 10.96 13.94
CA THR A 41 1.82 10.24 12.95
C THR A 41 0.97 11.22 12.15
N LYS A 42 0.22 12.10 12.80
CA LYS A 42 -0.59 13.12 12.14
C LYS A 42 0.24 14.03 11.24
N GLN A 43 1.41 14.46 11.71
CA GLN A 43 2.34 15.29 10.94
C GLN A 43 2.79 14.63 9.64
N MET A 44 2.98 13.31 9.63
CA MET A 44 3.45 12.56 8.46
C MET A 44 2.29 12.02 7.60
N ASN A 45 1.06 11.99 8.12
CA ASN A 45 -0.13 11.45 7.45
C ASN A 45 -0.88 12.51 6.62
N VAL A 46 -0.14 13.32 5.84
CA VAL A 46 -0.72 14.44 5.07
C VAL A 46 -1.24 13.97 3.71
N ASN A 47 -0.42 13.25 2.96
CA ASN A 47 -0.77 12.70 1.64
C ASN A 47 0.10 11.47 1.34
N ASN A 48 -0.13 10.84 0.21
CA ASN A 48 0.60 9.62 -0.16
C ASN A 48 2.12 9.85 -0.25
N VAL A 49 2.59 11.00 -0.75
CA VAL A 49 4.03 11.29 -0.88
C VAL A 49 4.71 11.36 0.49
N THR A 50 4.11 12.07 1.46
CA THR A 50 4.67 12.18 2.81
C THR A 50 4.67 10.84 3.54
N ARG A 51 3.59 10.07 3.43
CA ARG A 51 3.46 8.72 4.01
C ARG A 51 4.50 7.76 3.46
N THR A 52 4.62 7.72 2.14
CA THR A 52 5.56 6.85 1.43
C THR A 52 7.01 7.17 1.81
N LYS A 53 7.35 8.47 1.90
CA LYS A 53 8.67 8.90 2.37
C LYS A 53 8.93 8.46 3.81
N ALA A 54 7.97 8.62 4.71
CA ALA A 54 8.12 8.24 6.11
C ALA A 54 8.40 6.74 6.29
N TYR A 55 7.81 5.89 5.47
CA TYR A 55 8.11 4.45 5.46
C TYR A 55 9.56 4.15 5.06
N LEU A 56 10.07 4.80 4.00
CA LEU A 56 11.46 4.61 3.57
C LEU A 56 12.44 5.13 4.63
N ASP A 57 12.21 6.34 5.13
CA ASP A 57 13.07 6.94 6.17
C ASP A 57 13.12 6.04 7.41
N PHE A 58 11.99 5.42 7.77
CA PHE A 58 11.95 4.47 8.87
C PHE A 58 12.75 3.21 8.57
N TYR A 59 12.56 2.60 7.40
CA TYR A 59 13.28 1.39 7.00
C TYR A 59 14.81 1.60 6.96
N LEU A 60 15.27 2.73 6.50
CA LEU A 60 16.71 3.05 6.45
C LEU A 60 17.35 3.06 7.84
N ASN A 61 16.59 3.42 8.88
CA ASN A 61 17.05 3.41 10.28
C ASN A 61 16.82 2.06 10.98
N TYR A 62 15.82 1.30 10.54
CA TYR A 62 15.39 0.03 11.15
C TYR A 62 15.13 -1.03 10.07
N PRO A 63 16.20 -1.52 9.38
CA PRO A 63 16.06 -2.42 8.24
C PRO A 63 15.52 -3.81 8.60
N GLU A 64 15.47 -4.13 9.89
CA GLU A 64 14.82 -5.32 10.40
C GLU A 64 13.30 -5.29 10.31
N ILE A 65 12.68 -4.12 10.13
CA ILE A 65 11.24 -3.95 9.95
C ILE A 65 10.92 -3.97 8.45
N HIS A 66 10.93 -5.16 7.88
CA HIS A 66 10.78 -5.39 6.44
C HIS A 66 9.50 -4.79 5.85
N TRP A 67 8.40 -4.82 6.63
CA TRP A 67 7.14 -4.24 6.17
C TRP A 67 7.26 -2.76 5.84
N ALA A 68 8.10 -2.00 6.52
CA ALA A 68 8.26 -0.57 6.25
C ALA A 68 8.75 -0.31 4.81
N PHE A 69 9.65 -1.14 4.28
CA PHE A 69 10.09 -1.02 2.88
C PHE A 69 9.06 -1.62 1.90
N LEU A 70 8.43 -2.73 2.25
CA LEU A 70 7.33 -3.27 1.45
C LEU A 70 6.19 -2.25 1.35
N GLY A 71 5.78 -1.65 2.47
CA GLY A 71 4.77 -0.61 2.54
C GLY A 71 5.16 0.64 1.74
N HIS A 72 6.46 1.04 1.76
CA HIS A 72 6.97 2.10 0.90
C HIS A 72 6.71 1.79 -0.58
N MET A 73 7.10 0.60 -1.05
CA MET A 73 6.98 0.23 -2.45
C MET A 73 5.51 0.07 -2.89
N VAL A 74 4.66 -0.53 -2.05
CA VAL A 74 3.22 -0.66 -2.33
C VAL A 74 2.53 0.70 -2.31
N SER A 75 2.86 1.56 -1.35
CA SER A 75 2.30 2.92 -1.25
C SER A 75 2.66 3.80 -2.46
N ARG A 76 3.85 3.63 -3.06
CA ARG A 76 4.21 4.30 -4.33
C ARG A 76 3.23 3.93 -5.45
N ASN A 77 2.85 2.66 -5.54
CA ASN A 77 1.84 2.21 -6.50
C ASN A 77 0.47 2.87 -6.21
N GLY A 78 0.07 2.94 -4.96
CA GLY A 78 -1.13 3.69 -4.56
C GLY A 78 -1.09 5.16 -4.99
N GLY A 79 0.08 5.79 -4.93
CA GLY A 79 0.29 7.18 -5.35
C GLY A 79 -0.01 7.40 -6.82
N TRP A 80 0.62 6.65 -7.73
CA TRP A 80 0.37 6.84 -9.15
C TRP A 80 -1.03 6.31 -9.58
N ASN A 81 -1.62 5.34 -8.87
CA ASN A 81 -3.01 4.98 -9.09
C ASN A 81 -3.96 6.17 -8.85
N MET A 82 -3.71 6.96 -7.81
CA MET A 82 -4.48 8.18 -7.54
C MET A 82 -4.26 9.27 -8.59
N THR A 83 -3.03 9.48 -9.03
CA THR A 83 -2.72 10.54 -10.00
C THR A 83 -3.18 10.20 -11.41
N ASP A 84 -3.18 8.91 -11.78
CA ASP A 84 -3.67 8.45 -13.08
C ASP A 84 -5.16 8.71 -13.29
N LEU A 85 -5.96 8.85 -12.22
CA LEU A 85 -7.33 9.31 -12.30
C LEU A 85 -7.44 10.70 -12.98
N ARG A 86 -6.36 11.50 -12.92
CA ARG A 86 -6.20 12.80 -13.60
C ARG A 86 -5.24 12.75 -14.78
N GLY A 87 -4.72 11.58 -15.10
CA GLY A 87 -3.82 11.33 -16.21
C GLY A 87 -4.55 11.20 -17.55
N ASP A 88 -3.78 10.93 -18.58
CA ASP A 88 -4.23 10.97 -19.98
C ASP A 88 -5.33 9.95 -20.32
N LEU A 89 -5.31 8.78 -19.68
CA LEU A 89 -6.18 7.68 -20.04
C LEU A 89 -7.44 7.63 -19.18
N LEU A 90 -7.30 7.55 -17.85
CA LEU A 90 -8.43 7.34 -16.96
C LEU A 90 -9.37 8.55 -16.89
N SER A 91 -8.83 9.78 -16.94
CA SER A 91 -9.65 11.00 -16.96
C SER A 91 -10.61 11.07 -18.15
N ARG A 92 -10.32 10.33 -19.24
CA ARG A 92 -11.18 10.25 -20.42
C ARG A 92 -12.17 9.10 -20.36
N LEU A 93 -11.87 8.07 -19.56
CA LEU A 93 -12.73 6.90 -19.41
C LEU A 93 -13.78 7.06 -18.32
N MET A 94 -13.52 7.89 -17.32
CA MET A 94 -14.40 8.08 -16.17
C MET A 94 -14.98 9.49 -16.14
N ASN A 95 -16.20 9.64 -15.64
CA ASN A 95 -16.76 10.96 -15.35
C ASN A 95 -16.17 11.53 -14.07
N GLU A 96 -16.30 12.84 -13.87
CA GLU A 96 -15.72 13.55 -12.73
C GLU A 96 -16.16 12.99 -11.37
N LYS A 97 -17.43 12.61 -11.23
CA LYS A 97 -17.96 12.03 -9.99
C LYS A 97 -17.26 10.69 -9.67
N THR A 98 -17.15 9.81 -10.65
CA THR A 98 -16.46 8.53 -10.52
C THR A 98 -14.98 8.73 -10.14
N VAL A 99 -14.30 9.66 -10.80
CA VAL A 99 -12.91 10.03 -10.50
C VAL A 99 -12.74 10.47 -9.04
N GLN A 100 -13.66 11.30 -8.52
CA GLN A 100 -13.65 11.76 -7.12
C GLN A 100 -13.94 10.61 -6.13
N ASP A 101 -14.90 9.75 -6.44
CA ASP A 101 -15.25 8.61 -5.57
C ASP A 101 -14.07 7.63 -5.46
N PHE A 102 -13.39 7.33 -6.58
CA PHE A 102 -12.17 6.50 -6.59
C PHE A 102 -11.01 7.12 -5.83
N PHE A 103 -10.76 8.41 -6.06
CA PHE A 103 -9.71 9.10 -5.31
C PHE A 103 -10.00 9.06 -3.80
N SER A 104 -11.23 9.36 -3.40
CA SER A 104 -11.63 9.33 -1.99
C SER A 104 -11.43 7.96 -1.35
N PHE A 105 -11.74 6.89 -2.08
CA PHE A 105 -11.54 5.52 -1.65
C PHE A 105 -10.04 5.19 -1.47
N LEU A 106 -9.22 5.48 -2.49
CA LEU A 106 -7.78 5.19 -2.48
C LEU A 106 -7.05 6.00 -1.42
N GLU A 107 -7.36 7.30 -1.30
CA GLU A 107 -6.72 8.19 -0.34
C GLU A 107 -7.13 7.84 1.10
N ARG A 108 -8.41 7.50 1.34
CA ARG A 108 -8.87 7.04 2.66
C ARG A 108 -8.19 5.74 3.06
N GLY A 109 -8.06 4.78 2.15
CA GLY A 109 -7.35 3.53 2.40
C GLY A 109 -5.89 3.75 2.78
N ASN A 110 -5.17 4.56 2.01
CA ASN A 110 -3.78 4.90 2.28
C ASN A 110 -3.61 5.63 3.63
N TRP A 111 -4.53 6.55 3.95
CA TRP A 111 -4.53 7.27 5.23
C TRP A 111 -4.72 6.32 6.42
N LEU A 112 -5.68 5.39 6.31
CA LEU A 112 -5.98 4.41 7.37
C LEU A 112 -4.81 3.47 7.62
N ILE A 113 -4.19 2.92 6.56
CA ILE A 113 -3.01 2.05 6.69
C ILE A 113 -1.89 2.76 7.43
N PHE A 114 -1.62 4.02 7.07
CA PHE A 114 -0.57 4.78 7.72
C PHE A 114 -0.91 5.10 9.18
N GLN A 115 -2.16 5.44 9.45
CA GLN A 115 -2.66 5.74 10.79
C GLN A 115 -2.51 4.55 11.75
N ASP A 116 -2.61 3.31 11.25
CA ASP A 116 -2.41 2.10 12.02
C ASP A 116 -0.93 1.67 12.10
N ALA A 117 -0.22 1.64 10.96
CA ALA A 117 1.13 1.06 10.89
C ALA A 117 2.22 1.97 11.48
N TYR A 118 2.17 3.27 11.19
CA TYR A 118 3.26 4.17 11.56
C TYR A 118 3.43 4.38 13.06
N PRO A 119 2.38 4.46 13.89
CA PRO A 119 2.51 4.46 15.35
C PRO A 119 3.21 3.24 15.91
N GLN A 120 3.00 2.06 15.32
CA GLN A 120 3.66 0.82 15.72
C GLN A 120 5.18 0.93 15.52
N PHE A 121 5.60 1.53 14.40
CA PHE A 121 7.01 1.76 14.10
C PHE A 121 7.66 2.77 15.05
N LEU A 122 6.98 3.86 15.33
CA LEU A 122 7.47 4.86 16.28
C LEU A 122 7.61 4.27 17.70
N LEU A 123 6.66 3.42 18.10
CA LEU A 123 6.72 2.73 19.38
C LEU A 123 7.85 1.70 19.42
N TYR A 124 8.12 0.99 18.30
CA TYR A 124 9.27 0.11 18.18
C TYR A 124 10.60 0.89 18.33
N ALA A 125 10.75 2.01 17.64
CA ALA A 125 11.92 2.87 17.75
C ALA A 125 12.17 3.33 19.19
N GLU A 126 11.12 3.72 19.90
CA GLU A 126 11.19 4.14 21.30
C GLU A 126 11.52 2.97 22.23
N SER A 127 10.93 1.80 21.97
CA SER A 127 11.23 0.55 22.71
C SER A 127 12.70 0.18 22.56
N LYS A 128 13.24 0.25 21.35
CA LYS A 128 14.65 -0.02 21.04
C LYS A 128 15.58 0.99 21.70
N ARG A 129 15.25 2.29 21.63
CA ARG A 129 16.01 3.37 22.26
C ARG A 129 16.11 3.21 23.78
N LYS A 130 15.01 2.79 24.44
CA LYS A 130 14.95 2.58 25.90
C LYS A 130 15.39 1.18 26.34
N ASN A 131 15.63 0.27 25.40
CA ASN A 131 15.81 -1.16 25.66
C ASN A 131 14.68 -1.74 26.53
N GLN A 132 13.45 -1.33 26.29
CA GLN A 132 12.27 -1.70 27.06
C GLN A 132 11.11 -2.05 26.14
N ASN A 133 10.42 -3.14 26.42
CA ASN A 133 9.20 -3.50 25.71
C ASN A 133 8.05 -2.55 26.09
N LEU A 134 7.56 -1.77 25.11
CA LEU A 134 6.48 -0.80 25.30
C LEU A 134 5.21 -1.19 24.53
N PHE A 135 5.13 -2.39 23.94
CA PHE A 135 4.01 -2.76 23.05
C PHE A 135 2.66 -2.89 23.75
N TYR A 136 2.63 -2.93 25.07
CA TYR A 136 1.38 -2.80 25.83
C TYR A 136 0.66 -1.46 25.60
N LEU A 137 1.34 -0.48 24.97
CA LEU A 137 0.78 0.82 24.61
C LEU A 137 0.06 0.82 23.25
N LEU A 138 0.24 -0.23 22.42
CA LEU A 138 -0.35 -0.29 21.07
C LEU A 138 -1.87 -0.10 21.05
N PRO A 139 -2.64 -0.74 21.93
CA PRO A 139 -4.08 -0.57 21.94
C PRO A 139 -4.53 0.87 22.25
N PHE A 140 -3.75 1.64 23.00
CA PHE A 140 -4.02 3.06 23.25
C PHE A 140 -3.68 3.97 22.03
N LEU A 141 -3.11 3.39 20.98
CA LEU A 141 -2.91 4.00 19.67
C LEU A 141 -3.91 3.47 18.63
N ASN A 142 -5.00 2.82 19.09
CA ASN A 142 -6.01 2.17 18.24
C ASN A 142 -5.46 1.07 17.34
N VAL A 143 -4.36 0.44 17.72
CA VAL A 143 -3.77 -0.72 17.06
C VAL A 143 -4.36 -2.00 17.67
N SER A 144 -4.68 -2.97 16.82
CA SER A 144 -5.26 -4.25 17.22
C SER A 144 -4.44 -4.99 18.27
N ILE A 145 -5.11 -5.64 19.21
CA ILE A 145 -4.52 -6.58 20.17
C ILE A 145 -3.71 -7.68 19.45
N PHE A 146 -4.14 -8.07 18.25
CA PHE A 146 -3.38 -8.99 17.42
C PHE A 146 -1.93 -8.50 17.23
N MET A 147 -1.75 -7.22 16.91
CA MET A 147 -0.41 -6.65 16.72
C MET A 147 0.38 -6.53 18.02
N GLU A 148 -0.24 -6.28 19.16
CA GLU A 148 0.46 -6.32 20.45
C GLU A 148 1.15 -7.68 20.65
N VAL A 149 0.44 -8.78 20.39
CA VAL A 149 0.99 -10.14 20.52
C VAL A 149 2.10 -10.40 19.49
N ILE A 150 1.93 -9.97 18.22
CA ILE A 150 2.93 -10.13 17.17
C ILE A 150 4.22 -9.34 17.49
N TRP A 151 4.11 -8.10 17.95
CA TRP A 151 5.27 -7.30 18.35
C TRP A 151 5.98 -7.85 19.58
N ASN A 152 5.24 -8.37 20.57
CA ASN A 152 5.80 -9.04 21.74
C ASN A 152 6.58 -10.30 21.34
N HIS A 153 6.05 -11.07 20.40
CA HIS A 153 6.77 -12.22 19.83
C HIS A 153 8.05 -11.77 19.12
N PHE A 154 7.97 -10.78 18.23
CA PHE A 154 9.13 -10.22 17.54
C PHE A 154 10.19 -9.66 18.51
N TRP A 155 9.78 -8.99 19.58
CA TRP A 155 10.71 -8.47 20.58
C TRP A 155 11.58 -9.56 21.20
N LYS A 156 11.00 -10.73 21.45
CA LYS A 156 11.68 -11.89 22.02
C LYS A 156 12.53 -12.65 20.99
N THR A 157 11.97 -12.94 19.82
CA THR A 157 12.53 -13.89 18.86
C THR A 157 13.31 -13.25 17.72
N LYS A 158 13.06 -11.96 17.45
CA LYS A 158 13.54 -11.24 16.27
C LYS A 158 13.08 -11.84 14.92
N ASP A 159 11.97 -12.59 14.93
CA ASP A 159 11.40 -13.20 13.73
C ASP A 159 10.74 -12.13 12.83
N ARG A 160 11.54 -11.65 11.88
CA ARG A 160 11.13 -10.63 10.89
C ARG A 160 10.03 -11.15 9.97
N ASN A 161 9.99 -12.46 9.71
CA ASN A 161 9.00 -13.04 8.82
C ASN A 161 7.61 -13.01 9.46
N ILE A 162 7.50 -13.48 10.71
CA ILE A 162 6.23 -13.44 11.45
C ILE A 162 5.76 -12.00 11.65
N LEU A 163 6.66 -11.07 11.98
CA LEU A 163 6.29 -9.66 12.12
C LEU A 163 5.73 -9.10 10.81
N THR A 164 6.43 -9.33 9.69
CA THR A 164 6.00 -8.77 8.40
C THR A 164 4.67 -9.36 7.93
N ILE A 165 4.49 -10.68 8.08
CA ILE A 165 3.21 -11.32 7.75
C ILE A 165 2.11 -10.85 8.70
N GLY A 166 2.40 -10.68 9.98
CA GLY A 166 1.46 -10.12 10.95
C GLY A 166 0.99 -8.72 10.57
N LEU A 167 1.90 -7.84 10.14
CA LEU A 167 1.57 -6.50 9.66
C LEU A 167 0.73 -6.53 8.38
N ILE A 168 1.01 -7.44 7.43
CA ILE A 168 0.18 -7.63 6.24
C ILE A 168 -1.24 -8.09 6.62
N ILE A 169 -1.36 -9.06 7.51
CA ILE A 169 -2.65 -9.54 8.00
C ILE A 169 -3.44 -8.42 8.67
N ASN A 170 -2.77 -7.66 9.54
CA ASN A 170 -3.38 -6.54 10.25
C ASN A 170 -3.87 -5.46 9.28
N GLU A 171 -3.03 -5.03 8.35
CA GLU A 171 -3.37 -4.04 7.32
C GLU A 171 -4.64 -4.44 6.56
N GLN A 172 -4.69 -5.68 6.06
CA GLN A 172 -5.79 -6.12 5.22
C GLN A 172 -7.10 -6.29 6.00
N ASN A 173 -7.06 -6.79 7.25
CA ASN A 173 -8.24 -6.87 8.10
C ASN A 173 -8.72 -5.47 8.56
N TYR A 174 -7.79 -4.56 8.83
CA TYR A 174 -8.09 -3.18 9.19
C TYR A 174 -8.84 -2.45 8.06
N LEU A 175 -8.38 -2.63 6.81
CA LEU A 175 -9.06 -2.09 5.63
C LEU A 175 -10.40 -2.78 5.36
N GLU A 176 -10.46 -4.11 5.51
CA GLU A 176 -11.69 -4.88 5.33
C GLU A 176 -12.82 -4.30 6.17
N GLN A 177 -12.58 -4.13 7.47
CA GLN A 177 -13.58 -3.64 8.40
C GLN A 177 -14.00 -2.18 8.13
N ARG A 178 -13.06 -1.29 7.78
CA ARG A 178 -13.30 0.17 7.73
C ARG A 178 -13.61 0.73 6.36
N ILE A 179 -13.21 0.04 5.31
CA ILE A 179 -13.39 0.48 3.93
C ILE A 179 -14.29 -0.47 3.15
N LEU A 180 -13.90 -1.76 3.08
CA LEU A 180 -14.52 -2.69 2.17
C LEU A 180 -15.91 -3.15 2.63
N GLN A 181 -16.15 -3.17 3.95
CA GLN A 181 -17.47 -3.46 4.52
C GLN A 181 -18.35 -2.22 4.66
N ASN A 182 -17.81 -1.03 4.44
CA ASN A 182 -18.56 0.22 4.51
C ASN A 182 -19.55 0.31 3.33
N SER A 183 -20.85 0.48 3.62
CA SER A 183 -21.92 0.54 2.60
C SER A 183 -21.71 1.62 1.56
N ILE A 184 -21.23 2.79 1.96
CA ILE A 184 -20.99 3.92 1.06
C ILE A 184 -19.92 3.58 0.02
N TYR A 185 -18.82 2.96 0.43
CA TYR A 185 -17.76 2.57 -0.50
C TYR A 185 -18.13 1.33 -1.32
N LYS A 186 -18.92 0.40 -0.75
CA LYS A 186 -19.48 -0.74 -1.51
C LYS A 186 -20.28 -0.26 -2.70
N GLU A 187 -21.25 0.60 -2.48
CA GLU A 187 -22.17 1.07 -3.54
C GLU A 187 -21.47 1.97 -4.57
N LYS A 188 -20.61 2.89 -4.10
CA LYS A 188 -20.03 3.93 -4.97
C LYS A 188 -18.77 3.49 -5.70
N VAL A 189 -18.03 2.53 -5.15
CA VAL A 189 -16.70 2.18 -5.66
C VAL A 189 -16.57 0.68 -5.88
N ILE A 190 -16.86 -0.18 -4.89
CA ILE A 190 -16.50 -1.59 -4.98
C ILE A 190 -17.31 -2.30 -6.08
N TYR A 191 -18.60 -2.04 -6.18
CA TYR A 191 -19.43 -2.63 -7.24
C TYR A 191 -19.11 -2.06 -8.63
N THR A 192 -18.64 -0.82 -8.72
CA THR A 192 -18.12 -0.26 -9.97
C THR A 192 -16.66 -0.65 -10.20
N LEU A 193 -15.89 -0.81 -9.13
CA LEU A 193 -14.49 -1.23 -9.15
C LEU A 193 -14.34 -2.67 -9.65
N GLU A 194 -15.18 -3.61 -9.24
CA GLU A 194 -15.17 -4.99 -9.73
C GLU A 194 -15.34 -5.05 -11.25
N PHE A 195 -16.22 -4.23 -11.82
CA PHE A 195 -16.44 -4.16 -13.25
C PHE A 195 -15.25 -3.55 -14.01
N PHE A 196 -14.58 -2.54 -13.42
CA PHE A 196 -13.49 -1.83 -14.08
C PHE A 196 -12.09 -2.36 -13.73
N LEU A 197 -11.90 -2.94 -12.53
CA LEU A 197 -10.58 -3.42 -12.10
C LEU A 197 -10.17 -4.74 -12.73
N GLN A 198 -11.11 -5.59 -13.09
CA GLN A 198 -10.78 -6.91 -13.62
C GLN A 198 -10.10 -6.83 -14.99
N ASP A 199 -10.45 -5.84 -15.82
CA ASP A 199 -9.95 -5.80 -17.21
C ASP A 199 -9.32 -4.49 -17.70
N LEU A 200 -9.54 -3.33 -17.02
CA LEU A 200 -9.26 -2.04 -17.67
C LEU A 200 -8.29 -1.08 -16.98
N LEU A 201 -8.13 -1.12 -15.65
CA LEU A 201 -7.55 0.06 -14.96
C LEU A 201 -6.08 -0.06 -14.56
N SER A 202 -5.37 -1.15 -14.78
CA SER A 202 -4.01 -1.40 -14.25
C SER A 202 -3.81 -1.07 -12.75
N LEU A 203 -4.87 -0.80 -11.99
CA LEU A 203 -4.83 -0.52 -10.55
C LEU A 203 -4.54 -1.76 -9.72
N ASN A 204 -4.63 -2.92 -10.34
CA ASN A 204 -4.39 -4.23 -9.77
C ASN A 204 -2.94 -4.71 -9.89
N HIS A 205 -2.10 -4.02 -10.67
CA HIS A 205 -0.67 -4.33 -10.78
C HIS A 205 0.12 -3.63 -9.69
N ILE A 206 0.94 -4.38 -8.96
CA ILE A 206 1.88 -3.84 -7.99
C ILE A 206 3.29 -4.06 -8.53
N LEU A 207 3.97 -2.97 -8.84
CA LEU A 207 5.23 -2.92 -9.57
C LEU A 207 6.36 -2.45 -8.67
N PHE A 208 7.50 -3.12 -8.76
CA PHE A 208 8.75 -2.72 -8.13
C PHE A 208 9.81 -2.51 -9.20
N PRO A 209 10.24 -1.26 -9.44
CA PRO A 209 11.33 -0.99 -10.36
C PRO A 209 12.65 -1.49 -9.81
N LEU A 210 13.48 -2.00 -10.69
CA LEU A 210 14.88 -2.30 -10.40
C LEU A 210 15.74 -1.92 -11.59
N GLU A 211 16.93 -1.43 -11.31
CA GLU A 211 17.90 -1.07 -12.33
C GLU A 211 18.95 -2.16 -12.45
N GLU A 212 19.15 -2.65 -13.66
CA GLU A 212 20.15 -3.65 -13.99
C GLU A 212 20.94 -3.25 -15.25
N SER A 213 22.25 -3.06 -15.10
CA SER A 213 23.13 -2.67 -16.20
C SER A 213 22.66 -1.41 -16.96
N GLY A 214 22.16 -0.41 -16.22
CA GLY A 214 21.65 0.86 -16.80
C GLY A 214 20.28 0.73 -17.47
N LYS A 215 19.61 -0.43 -17.36
CA LYS A 215 18.25 -0.63 -17.84
C LYS A 215 17.29 -0.76 -16.67
N LEU A 216 16.23 0.01 -16.70
CA LEU A 216 15.11 -0.13 -15.79
C LEU A 216 14.27 -1.34 -16.20
N THR A 217 13.99 -2.23 -15.26
CA THR A 217 13.01 -3.31 -15.42
C THR A 217 12.03 -3.30 -14.27
N LEU A 218 10.92 -4.00 -14.43
CA LEU A 218 9.86 -4.08 -13.43
C LEU A 218 9.66 -5.53 -13.02
N ILE A 219 9.57 -5.74 -11.72
CA ILE A 219 9.06 -6.97 -11.13
C ILE A 219 7.79 -6.63 -10.36
N GLY A 220 6.92 -7.60 -10.18
CA GLY A 220 5.67 -7.34 -9.47
C GLY A 220 4.68 -8.48 -9.55
N LEU A 221 3.47 -8.22 -9.13
CA LEU A 221 2.37 -9.17 -9.14
C LEU A 221 1.06 -8.43 -9.41
N THR A 222 0.10 -9.15 -9.96
CA THR A 222 -1.26 -8.67 -10.19
C THR A 222 -2.19 -9.21 -9.11
N LEU A 223 -3.05 -8.35 -8.59
CA LEU A 223 -4.12 -8.72 -7.68
C LEU A 223 -5.35 -9.13 -8.51
N HIS A 224 -5.73 -10.38 -8.40
CA HIS A 224 -7.03 -10.86 -8.89
C HIS A 224 -7.99 -10.87 -7.69
N HIS A 225 -9.26 -10.53 -7.89
CA HIS A 225 -10.29 -10.51 -6.84
C HIS A 225 -9.94 -9.58 -5.66
N PHE A 226 -9.91 -8.28 -5.94
CA PHE A 226 -9.64 -7.24 -4.93
C PHE A 226 -10.61 -7.28 -3.75
N ASP A 227 -11.84 -7.71 -3.95
CA ASP A 227 -12.88 -7.90 -2.94
C ASP A 227 -12.55 -8.99 -1.91
N SER A 228 -11.72 -9.98 -2.28
CA SER A 228 -11.32 -11.08 -1.41
C SER A 228 -10.22 -10.69 -0.43
N LEU A 229 -10.54 -10.67 0.87
CA LEU A 229 -9.55 -10.51 1.94
C LEU A 229 -8.43 -11.55 1.86
N HIS A 230 -8.79 -12.81 1.54
CA HIS A 230 -7.82 -13.89 1.38
C HIS A 230 -6.79 -13.57 0.30
N GLU A 231 -7.25 -13.21 -0.90
CA GLU A 231 -6.37 -12.92 -2.04
C GLU A 231 -5.45 -11.72 -1.76
N ARG A 232 -5.94 -10.68 -1.08
CA ARG A 232 -5.11 -9.53 -0.70
C ARG A 232 -4.01 -9.91 0.29
N ILE A 233 -4.31 -10.74 1.30
CA ILE A 233 -3.31 -11.23 2.26
C ILE A 233 -2.27 -12.10 1.53
N ILE A 234 -2.72 -13.01 0.67
CA ILE A 234 -1.84 -13.88 -0.12
C ILE A 234 -0.93 -13.06 -1.04
N LEU A 235 -1.46 -12.08 -1.73
CA LEU A 235 -0.68 -11.17 -2.57
C LEU A 235 0.39 -10.45 -1.75
N GLY A 236 0.04 -9.85 -0.61
CA GLY A 236 0.99 -9.18 0.27
C GLY A 236 2.14 -10.10 0.71
N LYS A 237 1.83 -11.35 1.06
CA LYS A 237 2.84 -12.37 1.40
C LYS A 237 3.73 -12.72 0.20
N ARG A 238 3.17 -12.83 -1.00
CA ARG A 238 3.92 -13.10 -2.24
C ARG A 238 4.82 -11.93 -2.61
N LEU A 239 4.35 -10.69 -2.49
CA LEU A 239 5.15 -9.46 -2.69
C LEU A 239 6.30 -9.37 -1.68
N TYR A 240 6.05 -9.69 -0.43
CA TYR A 240 7.09 -9.76 0.60
C TYR A 240 8.18 -10.77 0.22
N ARG A 241 7.80 -11.97 -0.23
CA ARG A 241 8.76 -13.00 -0.66
C ARG A 241 9.52 -12.58 -1.91
N LEU A 242 8.83 -11.98 -2.89
CA LEU A 242 9.45 -11.46 -4.10
C LEU A 242 10.56 -10.46 -3.75
N LEU A 243 10.31 -9.56 -2.82
CA LEU A 243 11.24 -8.50 -2.45
C LEU A 243 12.37 -8.99 -1.54
N PHE A 244 12.07 -9.80 -0.52
CA PHE A 244 13.01 -10.13 0.56
C PHE A 244 13.60 -11.54 0.49
N LYS A 245 13.00 -12.47 -0.23
CA LYS A 245 13.45 -13.86 -0.31
C LYS A 245 14.11 -14.22 -1.64
N SER A 246 14.04 -13.33 -2.63
CA SER A 246 14.69 -13.51 -3.93
C SER A 246 16.10 -12.90 -3.90
N SER A 247 17.08 -13.64 -4.41
CA SER A 247 18.49 -13.25 -4.38
C SER A 247 18.73 -11.91 -5.11
N GLY A 248 19.24 -10.92 -4.38
CA GLY A 248 19.69 -9.63 -4.94
C GLY A 248 18.59 -8.63 -5.29
N GLN A 249 17.32 -8.99 -5.32
CA GLN A 249 16.24 -8.07 -5.71
C GLN A 249 16.07 -6.92 -4.71
N LEU A 250 16.06 -7.23 -3.42
CA LEU A 250 15.96 -6.21 -2.37
C LEU A 250 16.98 -5.08 -2.56
N LYS A 251 18.26 -5.43 -2.79
CA LYS A 251 19.33 -4.43 -2.96
C LYS A 251 19.07 -3.53 -4.16
N LYS A 252 18.66 -4.10 -5.30
CA LYS A 252 18.40 -3.34 -6.55
C LYS A 252 17.18 -2.42 -6.38
N VAL A 253 16.07 -2.93 -5.84
CA VAL A 253 14.85 -2.13 -5.60
C VAL A 253 15.09 -1.03 -4.57
N LEU A 254 15.83 -1.33 -3.48
CA LEU A 254 16.17 -0.34 -2.46
C LEU A 254 17.07 0.77 -3.03
N GLN A 255 18.09 0.40 -3.81
CA GLN A 255 18.96 1.38 -4.45
C GLN A 255 18.17 2.28 -5.40
N TRP A 256 17.26 1.71 -6.18
CA TRP A 256 16.37 2.48 -7.02
C TRP A 256 15.49 3.43 -6.19
N ALA A 257 14.87 2.93 -5.12
CA ALA A 257 13.96 3.73 -4.27
C ALA A 257 14.65 4.92 -3.59
N ILE A 258 15.92 4.74 -3.18
CA ILE A 258 16.74 5.82 -2.58
C ILE A 258 17.03 6.91 -3.62
N ASN A 259 17.32 6.52 -4.86
CA ASN A 259 17.73 7.45 -5.92
C ASN A 259 16.55 8.14 -6.63
N HIS A 260 15.33 7.63 -6.46
CA HIS A 260 14.14 8.13 -7.15
C HIS A 260 13.09 8.59 -6.14
N ALA A 261 13.04 9.89 -5.91
CA ALA A 261 12.01 10.50 -5.08
C ALA A 261 10.61 10.11 -5.57
N HIS A 262 9.67 9.92 -4.62
CA HIS A 262 8.28 9.65 -4.97
C HIS A 262 7.52 10.95 -5.14
N THR A 263 6.94 11.15 -6.33
CA THR A 263 6.11 12.33 -6.64
C THR A 263 4.63 11.97 -6.82
N GLY A 264 4.29 10.69 -6.86
CA GLY A 264 2.98 10.16 -7.20
C GLY A 264 2.79 9.95 -8.72
N SER A 265 3.67 10.44 -9.58
CA SER A 265 3.60 10.24 -11.02
C SER A 265 4.17 8.87 -11.44
N ARG A 266 3.60 8.24 -12.47
CA ARG A 266 4.22 7.06 -13.13
C ARG A 266 5.54 7.39 -13.80
N LYS A 267 5.83 8.65 -14.09
CA LYS A 267 7.15 9.10 -14.57
C LYS A 267 8.27 8.66 -13.62
N ASP A 268 8.03 8.60 -12.32
CA ASP A 268 9.00 8.13 -11.34
C ASP A 268 9.49 6.70 -11.64
N TYR A 269 8.63 5.89 -12.29
CA TYR A 269 8.88 4.49 -12.65
C TYR A 269 9.36 4.35 -14.10
N TRP A 270 8.79 5.12 -15.03
CA TRP A 270 8.99 4.89 -16.45
C TRP A 270 8.95 6.18 -17.25
N GLN A 271 10.02 6.94 -17.16
CA GLN A 271 10.16 8.26 -17.80
C GLN A 271 10.19 8.23 -19.34
N ASP A 272 10.49 7.07 -19.94
CA ASP A 272 10.47 6.92 -21.41
C ASP A 272 9.02 6.85 -21.96
N ILE A 273 8.07 6.45 -21.14
CA ILE A 273 6.66 6.31 -21.53
C ILE A 273 5.79 7.40 -20.91
N PHE A 274 6.09 7.82 -19.69
CA PHE A 274 5.27 8.78 -18.95
C PHE A 274 5.97 10.11 -18.74
N ASN A 275 5.18 11.20 -18.74
CA ASN A 275 5.63 12.53 -18.36
C ASN A 275 4.66 13.16 -17.36
N ASP A 276 5.20 13.96 -16.44
CA ASP A 276 4.43 14.77 -15.48
C ASP A 276 4.02 16.13 -16.02
N VAL A 277 4.44 16.44 -17.26
CA VAL A 277 3.98 17.57 -18.07
C VAL A 277 3.13 17.05 -19.23
N ASN A 278 1.96 17.64 -19.44
CA ASN A 278 1.11 17.28 -20.57
C ASN A 278 1.72 17.81 -21.89
N GLU A 279 2.20 16.89 -22.73
CA GLU A 279 2.78 17.18 -24.06
C GLU A 279 1.70 17.24 -25.15
N GLY A 280 0.45 16.93 -24.81
CA GLY A 280 -0.67 16.90 -25.76
C GLY A 280 -1.11 18.30 -26.18
N VAL A 281 -1.43 18.48 -27.47
CA VAL A 281 -2.03 19.71 -27.97
C VAL A 281 -3.53 19.68 -27.69
N PRO A 282 -4.10 20.72 -27.03
CA PRO A 282 -5.52 20.79 -26.79
C PRO A 282 -6.35 20.65 -28.10
N GLY A 283 -7.42 19.89 -28.05
CA GLY A 283 -8.33 19.69 -29.21
C GLY A 283 -7.90 18.61 -30.21
N ILE A 284 -6.67 18.09 -30.15
CA ILE A 284 -6.25 17.00 -31.03
C ILE A 284 -6.80 15.65 -30.51
N SER A 285 -7.31 14.86 -31.45
CA SER A 285 -7.78 13.50 -31.15
C SER A 285 -6.65 12.60 -30.67
N LEU A 286 -6.90 11.83 -29.61
CA LEU A 286 -5.96 10.85 -29.12
C LEU A 286 -5.71 9.77 -30.19
N LYS A 287 -4.46 9.55 -30.54
CA LYS A 287 -4.02 8.48 -31.43
C LYS A 287 -3.27 7.42 -30.62
N ARG A 288 -3.24 6.19 -31.10
CA ARG A 288 -2.48 5.11 -30.50
C ARG A 288 -0.99 5.46 -30.45
N ARG A 289 -0.42 5.48 -29.25
CA ARG A 289 0.98 5.86 -28.98
C ARG A 289 1.84 4.66 -28.58
N LEU A 290 1.23 3.66 -27.92
CA LEU A 290 1.92 2.49 -27.41
C LEU A 290 1.82 1.31 -28.38
N ILE A 291 2.94 0.66 -28.63
CA ILE A 291 3.05 -0.62 -29.34
C ILE A 291 4.21 -1.42 -28.73
N ALA A 292 3.94 -2.63 -28.29
CA ALA A 292 4.93 -3.54 -27.71
C ALA A 292 5.78 -2.84 -26.62
N CYS A 293 5.12 -2.19 -25.66
CA CYS A 293 5.77 -1.48 -24.56
C CYS A 293 6.63 -0.27 -24.94
N ARG A 294 6.48 0.28 -26.13
CA ARG A 294 7.28 1.42 -26.60
C ARG A 294 6.40 2.50 -27.19
N LEU A 295 6.83 3.74 -27.03
CA LEU A 295 6.20 4.83 -27.75
C LEU A 295 6.53 4.74 -29.24
N ARG A 296 5.52 4.97 -30.07
CA ARG A 296 5.70 5.15 -31.54
C ARG A 296 6.60 6.37 -31.79
N LYS A 297 7.39 6.30 -32.86
CA LYS A 297 8.24 7.41 -33.24
C LYS A 297 7.43 8.70 -33.44
N GLY A 298 7.81 9.76 -32.71
CA GLY A 298 7.15 11.07 -32.76
C GLY A 298 5.86 11.13 -31.92
N ALA A 299 5.49 10.10 -31.15
CA ALA A 299 4.36 10.16 -30.24
C ALA A 299 4.75 10.84 -28.91
N ASN A 300 3.84 11.67 -28.39
CA ASN A 300 3.97 12.26 -27.06
C ASN A 300 3.85 11.20 -25.97
N ARG A 301 4.58 11.38 -24.87
CA ARG A 301 4.47 10.52 -23.70
C ARG A 301 3.07 10.61 -23.07
N LEU A 302 2.72 9.57 -22.33
CA LEU A 302 1.48 9.54 -21.55
C LEU A 302 1.59 10.51 -20.39
N TYR A 303 0.59 11.36 -20.21
CA TYR A 303 0.54 12.30 -19.09
C TYR A 303 0.15 11.59 -17.79
N SER A 304 1.02 11.69 -16.80
CA SER A 304 0.80 11.21 -15.43
C SER A 304 1.24 12.31 -14.46
N PRO A 305 0.33 13.12 -13.93
CA PRO A 305 0.66 14.28 -13.10
C PRO A 305 1.30 13.87 -11.77
N ARG A 306 2.03 14.80 -11.15
CA ARG A 306 2.44 14.66 -9.76
C ARG A 306 1.23 14.81 -8.85
N LEU A 307 1.29 14.18 -7.67
CA LEU A 307 0.18 14.20 -6.72
C LEU A 307 -0.22 15.63 -6.32
N GLU A 308 0.74 16.49 -6.07
CA GLU A 308 0.54 17.89 -5.66
C GLU A 308 -0.26 18.74 -6.67
N TYR A 309 -0.19 18.37 -7.96
CA TYR A 309 -0.95 19.05 -9.03
C TYR A 309 -2.27 18.33 -9.35
N ALA A 310 -2.33 17.02 -9.10
CA ALA A 310 -3.53 16.23 -9.38
C ALA A 310 -4.60 16.42 -8.30
N TRP A 311 -4.19 16.49 -7.03
CA TRP A 311 -5.10 16.44 -5.88
C TRP A 311 -4.67 17.36 -4.74
N LYS A 312 -5.64 18.01 -4.12
CA LYS A 312 -5.43 18.71 -2.86
C LYS A 312 -5.32 17.72 -1.71
N ASN A 313 -4.58 18.09 -0.66
CA ASN A 313 -4.52 17.30 0.57
C ASN A 313 -5.91 17.20 1.20
N VAL A 314 -6.28 15.99 1.64
CA VAL A 314 -7.57 15.71 2.27
C VAL A 314 -7.40 15.62 3.77
N GLN A 315 -8.30 16.24 4.51
CA GLN A 315 -8.42 16.02 5.95
C GLN A 315 -9.40 14.88 6.20
N HIS A 316 -8.94 13.89 6.96
CA HIS A 316 -9.73 12.71 7.28
C HIS A 316 -10.23 12.76 8.72
N SER A 317 -11.47 12.28 8.92
CA SER A 317 -11.96 11.97 10.26
C SER A 317 -11.17 10.83 10.88
N GLU A 318 -11.03 10.85 12.21
CA GLU A 318 -10.41 9.75 12.96
C GLU A 318 -11.08 8.41 12.60
N ALA A 319 -10.28 7.34 12.66
CA ALA A 319 -10.81 6.00 12.47
C ALA A 319 -11.67 5.59 13.67
N GLU A 320 -12.70 4.78 13.42
CA GLU A 320 -13.50 4.21 14.48
C GLU A 320 -12.62 3.40 15.46
N ASN A 321 -12.88 3.61 16.74
CA ASN A 321 -12.17 2.90 17.81
C ASN A 321 -12.75 1.49 17.99
N SER A 322 -12.46 0.59 17.06
CA SER A 322 -12.88 -0.81 17.11
C SER A 322 -11.71 -1.72 16.72
N ASP A 323 -11.49 -2.78 17.51
CA ASP A 323 -10.52 -3.81 17.14
C ASP A 323 -11.14 -4.76 16.11
N TRP A 324 -10.43 -5.00 15.01
CA TRP A 324 -10.85 -5.94 13.99
C TRP A 324 -10.67 -7.41 14.43
N PHE A 325 -9.77 -7.66 15.41
CA PHE A 325 -9.45 -9.00 15.83
C PHE A 325 -10.58 -9.62 16.66
N SER A 326 -11.29 -10.57 16.05
CA SER A 326 -12.42 -11.28 16.65
C SER A 326 -12.24 -12.80 16.66
N HIS A 327 -11.52 -13.37 15.68
CA HIS A 327 -11.41 -14.81 15.50
C HIS A 327 -9.97 -15.28 15.31
N LEU A 328 -9.65 -16.44 15.93
CA LEU A 328 -8.31 -17.05 15.86
C LEU A 328 -7.94 -17.62 14.49
N ASN A 329 -8.88 -17.74 13.55
CA ASN A 329 -8.62 -18.29 12.21
C ASN A 329 -7.58 -17.49 11.43
N VAL A 330 -7.42 -16.21 11.74
CA VAL A 330 -6.41 -15.32 11.16
C VAL A 330 -4.98 -15.84 11.34
N ILE A 331 -4.73 -16.67 12.37
CA ILE A 331 -3.42 -17.27 12.65
C ILE A 331 -2.99 -18.24 11.53
N ASN A 332 -3.94 -18.81 10.81
CA ASN A 332 -3.63 -19.73 9.70
C ASN A 332 -2.78 -19.04 8.62
N TYR A 333 -2.97 -17.73 8.40
CA TYR A 333 -2.16 -16.97 7.47
C TYR A 333 -0.69 -16.83 7.88
N LEU A 334 -0.35 -16.95 9.17
CA LEU A 334 1.05 -16.96 9.62
C LEU A 334 1.80 -18.22 9.19
N HIS A 335 1.08 -19.29 8.87
CA HIS A 335 1.62 -20.62 8.56
C HIS A 335 1.80 -20.91 7.09
N GLU A 336 0.99 -20.34 6.22
CA GLU A 336 0.89 -20.78 4.84
C GLU A 336 2.17 -20.53 4.05
N ASN A 337 2.77 -21.61 3.58
CA ASN A 337 3.84 -21.59 2.59
C ASN A 337 3.22 -21.32 1.21
N GLN A 338 3.32 -20.08 0.76
CA GLN A 338 2.93 -19.71 -0.60
C GLN A 338 4.05 -20.04 -1.58
N GLY A 339 3.69 -20.61 -2.74
CA GLY A 339 4.62 -20.99 -3.81
C GLY A 339 5.52 -19.85 -4.29
N HIS A 340 6.54 -20.18 -5.10
CA HIS A 340 7.40 -19.18 -5.73
C HIS A 340 6.58 -18.29 -6.68
N ALA A 341 6.63 -16.97 -6.49
CA ALA A 341 6.11 -16.02 -7.46
C ALA A 341 7.20 -15.74 -8.50
N LYS A 342 6.93 -16.05 -9.77
CA LYS A 342 7.71 -15.50 -10.88
C LYS A 342 7.31 -14.02 -10.96
N GLY A 343 8.22 -13.13 -10.64
CA GLY A 343 7.93 -11.69 -10.55
C GLY A 343 8.01 -10.96 -11.90
N GLU A 344 8.02 -11.66 -13.03
CA GLU A 344 8.08 -11.06 -14.35
C GLU A 344 6.69 -10.54 -14.75
N ILE A 345 6.54 -9.23 -14.81
CA ILE A 345 5.23 -8.57 -15.01
C ILE A 345 5.22 -7.57 -16.18
N VAL A 346 6.38 -7.28 -16.79
CA VAL A 346 6.51 -6.22 -17.79
C VAL A 346 5.53 -6.39 -18.94
N ASN A 347 5.45 -7.59 -19.52
CA ASN A 347 4.58 -7.85 -20.67
C ASN A 347 3.11 -7.69 -20.31
N GLU A 348 2.66 -8.29 -19.21
CA GLU A 348 1.28 -8.19 -18.72
C GLU A 348 0.87 -6.74 -18.46
N TYR A 349 1.74 -5.98 -17.80
CA TYR A 349 1.50 -4.57 -17.52
C TYR A 349 1.41 -3.74 -18.80
N CYS A 350 2.28 -4.00 -19.77
CA CYS A 350 2.26 -3.30 -21.06
C CYS A 350 1.01 -3.58 -21.88
N GLU A 351 0.60 -4.84 -21.93
CA GLU A 351 -0.67 -5.21 -22.58
C GLU A 351 -1.85 -4.47 -21.96
N THR A 352 -1.85 -4.34 -20.63
CA THR A 352 -2.90 -3.60 -19.92
C THR A 352 -2.90 -2.12 -20.31
N LEU A 353 -1.73 -1.47 -20.39
CA LEU A 353 -1.61 -0.08 -20.82
C LEU A 353 -2.09 0.12 -22.28
N GLU A 354 -1.74 -0.81 -23.18
CA GLU A 354 -2.19 -0.75 -24.57
C GLU A 354 -3.71 -0.94 -24.69
N LYS A 355 -4.28 -1.88 -23.96
CA LYS A 355 -5.74 -2.10 -23.87
C LYS A 355 -6.45 -0.85 -23.36
N LEU A 356 -5.91 -0.21 -22.33
CA LEU A 356 -6.45 1.00 -21.74
C LEU A 356 -6.41 2.18 -22.73
N GLU A 357 -5.32 2.33 -23.48
CA GLU A 357 -5.22 3.34 -24.54
C GLU A 357 -6.24 3.11 -25.65
N ILE A 358 -6.39 1.86 -26.12
CA ILE A 358 -7.38 1.49 -27.16
C ILE A 358 -8.80 1.80 -26.66
N ALA A 359 -9.15 1.40 -25.44
CA ALA A 359 -10.45 1.68 -24.83
C ALA A 359 -10.76 3.18 -24.80
N THR A 360 -9.76 4.00 -24.45
CA THR A 360 -9.88 5.46 -24.42
C THR A 360 -10.16 6.07 -25.80
N ILE A 361 -9.50 5.54 -26.84
CA ILE A 361 -9.70 5.98 -28.24
C ILE A 361 -11.08 5.55 -28.71
N THR A 362 -11.48 4.31 -28.47
CA THR A 362 -12.76 3.74 -28.91
C THR A 362 -13.96 4.45 -28.26
N LYS A 363 -13.89 4.71 -26.94
CA LYS A 363 -14.95 5.46 -26.26
C LYS A 363 -15.20 6.82 -26.91
N LYS A 364 -14.15 7.55 -27.26
CA LYS A 364 -14.27 8.84 -27.93
C LYS A 364 -14.92 8.73 -29.31
N ALA A 365 -14.64 7.66 -30.04
CA ALA A 365 -15.22 7.42 -31.38
C ALA A 365 -16.72 7.05 -31.35
N ILE A 366 -17.22 6.52 -30.23
CA ILE A 366 -18.64 6.12 -30.09
C ILE A 366 -19.50 7.31 -29.64
N PHE A 367 -18.93 8.28 -28.90
CA PHE A 367 -19.66 9.40 -28.33
C PHE A 367 -19.42 10.74 -29.07
N LEU A 368 -18.78 10.73 -30.24
CA LEU A 368 -18.74 11.78 -31.27
C LEU A 368 -19.67 11.45 -32.41
#